data_eb71d3268f6bef89599a9547f636e602
#
_entry.id   eb71d3268f6bef89599a9547f636e602
#
_cell.length_a   1.000
_cell.length_b   1.000
_cell.length_c   1.000
_cell.angle_alpha   90.00
_cell.angle_beta   90.00
_cell.angle_gamma   90.00
#
_symmetry.space_group_name_H-M   'P 1'
#
loop_
_entity.id
_entity.type
_entity.pdbx_description
1 polymer ?
#
loop_
_entity_poly.entity_id
_entity_poly.type
_entity_poly.pdbx_seq_one_letter_code
_entity_poly.pdbx_strand_id
1 'polypeptide(L)'
;MNLSIVKQFLKRRTGANGVPHAVSARRLLGVAALAVWALGALPAHAQDQSPDTDDNTVSVQDAFGPDSADEKANLPSVALTSQIVFQVLAAEVALQRNQPAPAYQTYLSLARDTHDPRMAQRATEIALAAQSPSDALTAAQLWQQYAPQSERAAQLDASLLVLSGKPDDAKPMLAKELAKIPPENRGNGILALQLLISRGPNRIGGLHVLQDLVANDLNRPEAQFAIARQQLISDDAPGARKSLEQALKLKADYLPAALMLSQMGPEERKEGIASIEKYVQANPKSHEARLALAQMYLASDRLDDAQKQFEFMLKDNPNDLTPLMALALIKIQQKNLPEAQNYLQQYAQKAEKTPGADPGQAYIYLAQLSLEQKDTAGANRWLDKIPATSTQYIPAQITRAQLLQRDGKSDDARKLLAGIRTQDPHEQALIARTDAAILFDAKRYPEAEARLAQATTDFPDDPDLTYDYAMAAEKNGHFDVMETQLRKLMRTQPDNAQAYNALGYSLADRNQRLQEADKLVEKALALSPNDAFIMDSVGWVKYRLGDTNDAIKVLRKAYDLQPNAEIGAHLGEVLWKSGDQDQARAAWRDARKLEPDNDTLVKTLKRFQVNDL
;
A
#
# COMPACT_ATOMS: atom_id res chain seq x y z
N MET A 1 -1.71 4.25 -6.49
CA MET A 1 -0.53 3.57 -7.04
C MET A 1 -0.08 4.37 -8.27
N ASN A 2 0.93 5.07 -8.38
CA ASN A 2 2.30 5.05 -8.04
C ASN A 2 2.95 6.44 -8.15
N LEU A 3 3.04 7.13 -7.06
CA LEU A 3 3.98 8.26 -6.92
C LEU A 3 5.45 7.80 -7.09
N SER A 4 5.72 6.49 -7.05
CA SER A 4 7.07 5.92 -7.15
C SER A 4 7.71 6.10 -8.52
N ILE A 5 6.94 6.04 -9.61
CA ILE A 5 7.46 6.18 -10.99
C ILE A 5 7.82 7.65 -11.25
N VAL A 6 6.99 8.58 -10.80
CA VAL A 6 7.25 10.02 -10.90
C VAL A 6 8.41 10.42 -9.99
N LYS A 7 8.51 9.88 -8.77
CA LYS A 7 9.64 10.10 -7.86
C LYS A 7 10.97 9.55 -8.41
N GLN A 8 10.98 8.40 -9.07
CA GLN A 8 12.18 7.89 -9.72
C GLN A 8 12.57 8.69 -10.97
N PHE A 9 11.59 9.22 -11.70
CA PHE A 9 11.85 10.03 -12.90
C PHE A 9 12.36 11.43 -12.53
N LEU A 10 11.80 12.04 -11.48
CA LEU A 10 12.23 13.35 -10.96
C LEU A 10 13.52 13.23 -10.11
N LYS A 11 13.71 12.15 -9.38
CA LYS A 11 14.95 11.89 -8.61
C LYS A 11 16.23 11.82 -9.47
N ARG A 12 16.08 11.66 -10.80
CA ARG A 12 17.21 11.65 -11.74
C ARG A 12 17.48 13.01 -12.38
N ARG A 13 16.67 14.04 -12.11
CA ARG A 13 16.81 15.36 -12.73
C ARG A 13 17.42 16.43 -11.83
N THR A 14 17.65 16.13 -10.57
CA THR A 14 18.34 17.07 -9.65
C THR A 14 19.87 17.04 -9.78
N GLY A 15 20.40 16.24 -10.68
CA GLY A 15 21.78 16.28 -11.12
C GLY A 15 21.84 16.35 -12.64
N ALA A 16 22.07 17.52 -13.18
CA ALA A 16 22.56 17.84 -14.52
C ALA A 16 21.85 17.31 -15.78
N ASN A 17 21.63 18.19 -16.68
CA ASN A 17 21.40 18.05 -18.11
C ASN A 17 22.05 16.81 -18.76
N GLY A 18 21.33 15.73 -18.87
CA GLY A 18 21.72 14.53 -19.59
C GLY A 18 20.54 13.93 -20.32
N VAL A 19 20.67 13.78 -21.62
CA VAL A 19 19.76 13.08 -22.52
C VAL A 19 19.29 11.76 -21.87
N PRO A 20 18.01 11.48 -21.80
CA PRO A 20 17.56 10.20 -21.25
C PRO A 20 17.97 9.07 -22.19
N HIS A 21 19.03 8.37 -21.84
CA HIS A 21 19.29 7.08 -22.45
C HIS A 21 18.08 6.17 -22.19
N ALA A 22 17.71 5.41 -23.19
CA ALA A 22 16.61 4.48 -23.25
C ALA A 22 16.32 3.83 -21.88
N VAL A 23 15.07 3.88 -21.46
CA VAL A 23 14.58 3.12 -20.30
C VAL A 23 14.98 1.68 -20.51
N SER A 24 16.01 1.22 -19.79
CA SER A 24 16.51 -0.14 -19.97
C SER A 24 15.45 -1.14 -19.50
N ALA A 25 15.43 -2.32 -20.11
CA ALA A 25 14.53 -3.42 -19.75
C ALA A 25 14.55 -3.76 -18.23
N ARG A 26 15.63 -3.44 -17.52
CA ARG A 26 15.71 -3.53 -16.05
C ARG A 26 14.73 -2.64 -15.30
N ARG A 27 14.21 -1.54 -15.90
CA ARG A 27 13.23 -0.64 -15.25
C ARG A 27 11.79 -1.11 -15.46
N LEU A 28 11.50 -1.73 -16.60
CA LEU A 28 10.23 -2.44 -16.79
C LEU A 28 10.14 -3.65 -15.86
N LEU A 29 11.24 -4.34 -15.60
CA LEU A 29 11.30 -5.43 -14.64
C LEU A 29 10.91 -4.99 -13.21
N GLY A 30 11.34 -3.81 -12.76
CA GLY A 30 10.92 -3.25 -11.47
C GLY A 30 9.43 -2.89 -11.42
N VAL A 31 8.87 -2.39 -12.52
CA VAL A 31 7.43 -2.04 -12.62
C VAL A 31 6.58 -3.30 -12.78
N ALA A 32 7.04 -4.30 -13.55
CA ALA A 32 6.36 -5.58 -13.70
C ALA A 32 6.33 -6.36 -12.36
N ALA A 33 7.43 -6.38 -11.61
CA ALA A 33 7.47 -6.98 -10.29
C ALA A 33 6.50 -6.30 -9.30
N LEU A 34 6.38 -4.97 -9.33
CA LEU A 34 5.41 -4.23 -8.51
C LEU A 34 3.96 -4.44 -8.95
N ALA A 35 3.70 -4.58 -10.24
CA ALA A 35 2.34 -4.87 -10.75
C ALA A 35 1.91 -6.32 -10.47
N VAL A 36 2.84 -7.27 -10.46
CA VAL A 36 2.60 -8.65 -10.03
C VAL A 36 2.29 -8.70 -8.52
N TRP A 37 2.94 -7.87 -7.71
CA TRP A 37 2.58 -7.68 -6.29
C TRP A 37 1.21 -7.02 -6.12
N ALA A 38 0.80 -6.14 -7.02
CA ALA A 38 -0.54 -5.53 -6.98
C ALA A 38 -1.66 -6.51 -7.33
N LEU A 39 -1.40 -7.52 -8.15
CA LEU A 39 -2.30 -8.66 -8.35
C LEU A 39 -2.33 -9.60 -7.12
N GLY A 40 -1.28 -9.58 -6.30
CA GLY A 40 -1.20 -10.33 -5.04
C GLY A 40 -1.82 -9.63 -3.83
N ALA A 41 -2.09 -8.33 -3.93
CA ALA A 41 -2.75 -7.55 -2.89
C ALA A 41 -4.26 -7.41 -3.20
N LEU A 42 -4.95 -8.51 -3.33
CA LEU A 42 -6.40 -8.50 -3.11
C LEU A 42 -6.61 -8.29 -1.61
N PRO A 43 -7.44 -7.31 -1.20
CA PRO A 43 -7.80 -7.16 0.19
C PRO A 43 -8.38 -8.47 0.69
N ALA A 44 -8.15 -8.80 1.95
CA ALA A 44 -8.66 -9.99 2.63
C ALA A 44 -10.22 -10.09 2.66
N HIS A 45 -10.90 -9.26 1.91
CA HIS A 45 -12.36 -9.22 1.74
C HIS A 45 -12.89 -10.00 0.52
N ALA A 46 -12.02 -10.62 -0.29
CA ALA A 46 -12.47 -11.43 -1.43
C ALA A 46 -12.67 -12.93 -1.08
N GLN A 47 -12.82 -13.27 0.20
CA GLN A 47 -13.09 -14.64 0.63
C GLN A 47 -14.55 -14.93 0.97
N ASP A 48 -15.47 -14.00 0.68
CA ASP A 48 -16.90 -14.23 0.97
C ASP A 48 -17.76 -13.82 -0.24
N GLN A 49 -17.60 -14.57 -1.33
CA GLN A 49 -18.64 -14.66 -2.36
C GLN A 49 -19.08 -16.11 -2.49
N SER A 50 -19.84 -16.58 -1.49
CA SER A 50 -20.97 -17.44 -1.76
C SER A 50 -22.07 -16.57 -2.40
N PRO A 51 -22.84 -17.09 -3.38
CA PRO A 51 -23.83 -16.28 -4.07
C PRO A 51 -24.90 -15.83 -3.09
N ASP A 52 -25.20 -14.54 -3.13
CA ASP A 52 -26.30 -13.88 -2.46
C ASP A 52 -26.33 -13.97 -0.91
N THR A 53 -25.50 -13.15 -0.23
CA THR A 53 -25.98 -12.50 1.00
C THR A 53 -25.32 -11.13 1.12
N ASP A 54 -26.17 -10.12 1.21
CA ASP A 54 -25.88 -8.74 1.47
C ASP A 54 -24.91 -8.50 2.63
N ASP A 55 -24.11 -7.45 2.48
CA ASP A 55 -23.50 -6.56 3.47
C ASP A 55 -23.58 -7.05 4.93
N ASN A 56 -22.59 -7.86 5.38
CA ASN A 56 -22.51 -8.37 6.76
C ASN A 56 -22.00 -7.31 7.76
N THR A 57 -22.52 -6.13 7.70
CA THR A 57 -22.90 -5.44 8.91
C THR A 57 -24.18 -6.14 9.40
N VAL A 58 -24.06 -7.04 10.40
CA VAL A 58 -25.24 -7.49 11.15
C VAL A 58 -25.92 -6.22 11.59
N SER A 59 -26.98 -5.82 10.89
CA SER A 59 -27.72 -4.65 11.27
C SER A 59 -28.26 -4.94 12.67
N VAL A 60 -28.26 -3.94 13.53
CA VAL A 60 -28.82 -4.06 14.88
C VAL A 60 -30.26 -4.62 14.79
N GLN A 61 -30.97 -4.41 13.68
CA GLN A 61 -32.30 -4.93 13.41
C GLN A 61 -32.36 -6.44 13.12
N ASP A 62 -31.35 -7.03 12.44
CA ASP A 62 -31.31 -8.49 12.19
C ASP A 62 -30.93 -9.29 13.45
N ALA A 63 -30.20 -8.63 14.37
CA ALA A 63 -29.94 -9.17 15.68
C ALA A 63 -31.22 -9.26 16.56
N PHE A 64 -32.30 -8.56 16.24
CA PHE A 64 -33.51 -8.44 17.08
C PHE A 64 -34.80 -8.84 16.35
N GLY A 65 -34.84 -9.99 15.67
CA GLY A 65 -36.06 -10.60 15.10
C GLY A 65 -37.10 -10.94 16.19
N PRO A 66 -38.32 -11.32 15.82
CA PRO A 66 -39.37 -11.60 16.78
C PRO A 66 -38.99 -12.74 17.73
N ASP A 67 -39.34 -12.59 19.02
CA ASP A 67 -39.11 -13.58 20.07
C ASP A 67 -39.65 -14.96 19.66
N SER A 68 -38.93 -16.02 20.00
CA SER A 68 -39.40 -17.38 19.80
C SER A 68 -40.65 -17.66 20.65
N ALA A 69 -41.45 -18.61 20.20
CA ALA A 69 -42.67 -18.97 20.95
C ALA A 69 -42.36 -19.41 22.41
N ASP A 70 -41.21 -20.01 22.64
CA ASP A 70 -40.75 -20.49 23.97
C ASP A 70 -40.32 -19.32 24.88
N GLU A 71 -39.81 -18.20 24.31
CA GLU A 71 -39.47 -17.00 25.08
C GLU A 71 -40.71 -16.29 25.61
N LYS A 72 -41.84 -16.34 24.89
CA LYS A 72 -43.13 -15.76 25.31
C LYS A 72 -43.81 -16.55 26.42
N ALA A 73 -43.54 -17.84 26.53
CA ALA A 73 -44.20 -18.70 27.51
C ALA A 73 -43.72 -18.51 28.98
N ASN A 74 -42.53 -17.93 29.18
CA ASN A 74 -41.87 -17.79 30.49
C ASN A 74 -41.73 -16.34 30.97
N LEU A 75 -42.52 -15.40 30.45
CA LEU A 75 -42.45 -14.03 30.91
C LEU A 75 -43.03 -13.85 32.32
N PRO A 76 -42.36 -13.03 33.17
CA PRO A 76 -42.89 -12.77 34.52
C PRO A 76 -44.20 -11.97 34.45
N SER A 77 -45.15 -12.30 35.35
CA SER A 77 -46.38 -11.57 35.51
C SER A 77 -46.12 -10.29 36.30
N VAL A 78 -45.82 -9.18 35.58
CA VAL A 78 -45.56 -7.86 36.19
C VAL A 78 -46.81 -6.99 36.11
N ALA A 79 -47.29 -6.47 37.27
CA ALA A 79 -48.37 -5.49 37.26
C ALA A 79 -47.93 -4.16 36.60
N LEU A 80 -48.61 -3.75 35.56
CA LEU A 80 -48.33 -2.49 34.87
C LEU A 80 -48.77 -1.30 35.73
N THR A 81 -47.83 -0.76 36.51
CA THR A 81 -48.08 0.42 37.34
C THR A 81 -47.88 1.70 36.53
N SER A 82 -48.51 2.80 36.96
CA SER A 82 -48.32 4.11 36.35
C SER A 82 -46.83 4.54 36.38
N GLN A 83 -46.09 4.10 37.39
CA GLN A 83 -44.64 4.38 37.51
C GLN A 83 -43.83 3.67 36.41
N ILE A 84 -44.09 2.38 36.16
CA ILE A 84 -43.39 1.62 35.10
C ILE A 84 -43.71 2.25 33.74
N VAL A 85 -44.97 2.58 33.46
CA VAL A 85 -45.35 3.22 32.21
C VAL A 85 -44.65 4.56 32.03
N PHE A 86 -44.59 5.38 33.08
CA PHE A 86 -43.90 6.66 33.04
C PHE A 86 -42.38 6.49 32.76
N GLN A 87 -41.73 5.53 33.45
CA GLN A 87 -40.29 5.26 33.26
C GLN A 87 -39.97 4.79 31.84
N VAL A 88 -40.79 3.87 31.28
CA VAL A 88 -40.60 3.41 29.89
C VAL A 88 -40.77 4.57 28.92
N LEU A 89 -41.84 5.37 29.06
CA LEU A 89 -42.07 6.53 28.17
C LEU A 89 -40.93 7.57 28.30
N ALA A 90 -40.49 7.84 29.52
CA ALA A 90 -39.37 8.76 29.74
C ALA A 90 -38.05 8.28 29.09
N ALA A 91 -37.77 6.97 29.18
CA ALA A 91 -36.62 6.37 28.53
C ALA A 91 -36.71 6.46 26.99
N GLU A 92 -37.86 6.15 26.39
CA GLU A 92 -38.02 6.25 24.93
C GLU A 92 -37.93 7.72 24.44
N VAL A 93 -38.49 8.70 25.22
CA VAL A 93 -38.30 10.13 24.92
C VAL A 93 -36.86 10.55 25.03
N ALA A 94 -36.10 10.03 26.01
CA ALA A 94 -34.65 10.28 26.12
C ALA A 94 -33.88 9.77 24.88
N LEU A 95 -34.24 8.58 24.35
CA LEU A 95 -33.65 8.04 23.11
C LEU A 95 -33.95 8.94 21.90
N GLN A 96 -35.20 9.40 21.75
CA GLN A 96 -35.56 10.34 20.67
C GLN A 96 -34.79 11.67 20.75
N ARG A 97 -34.34 12.05 21.94
CA ARG A 97 -33.51 13.23 22.20
C ARG A 97 -31.99 12.93 22.08
N ASN A 98 -31.61 11.76 21.57
CA ASN A 98 -30.23 11.31 21.49
C ASN A 98 -29.50 11.27 22.85
N GLN A 99 -30.21 10.84 23.89
CA GLN A 99 -29.72 10.68 25.27
C GLN A 99 -29.79 9.20 25.67
N PRO A 100 -28.88 8.34 25.18
CA PRO A 100 -28.94 6.91 25.44
C PRO A 100 -28.62 6.53 26.89
N ALA A 101 -27.72 7.25 27.59
CA ALA A 101 -27.32 6.90 28.94
C ALA A 101 -28.47 6.92 29.97
N PRO A 102 -29.32 7.96 30.08
CA PRO A 102 -30.50 7.92 30.96
C PRO A 102 -31.49 6.81 30.57
N ALA A 103 -31.70 6.57 29.28
CA ALA A 103 -32.58 5.50 28.82
C ALA A 103 -32.07 4.11 29.23
N TYR A 104 -30.78 3.85 29.01
CA TYR A 104 -30.09 2.63 29.44
C TYR A 104 -30.29 2.38 30.95
N GLN A 105 -29.95 3.37 31.78
CA GLN A 105 -30.08 3.23 33.24
C GLN A 105 -31.52 2.95 33.68
N THR A 106 -32.50 3.58 33.03
CA THR A 106 -33.92 3.36 33.33
C THR A 106 -34.33 1.92 32.97
N TYR A 107 -33.99 1.43 31.78
CA TYR A 107 -34.31 0.06 31.39
C TYR A 107 -33.54 -0.99 32.20
N LEU A 108 -32.30 -0.72 32.59
CA LEU A 108 -31.53 -1.58 33.45
C LEU A 108 -32.13 -1.66 34.86
N SER A 109 -32.59 -0.56 35.42
CA SER A 109 -33.34 -0.54 36.70
C SER A 109 -34.63 -1.33 36.62
N LEU A 110 -35.43 -1.07 35.58
CA LEU A 110 -36.69 -1.80 35.35
C LEU A 110 -36.44 -3.31 35.21
N ALA A 111 -35.37 -3.72 34.52
CA ALA A 111 -35.01 -5.13 34.41
C ALA A 111 -34.73 -5.76 35.78
N ARG A 112 -33.98 -5.07 36.66
CA ARG A 112 -33.67 -5.53 38.01
C ARG A 112 -34.91 -5.60 38.91
N ASP A 113 -35.80 -4.60 38.79
CA ASP A 113 -36.97 -4.51 39.65
C ASP A 113 -38.09 -5.49 39.23
N THR A 114 -38.23 -5.73 37.93
CA THR A 114 -39.30 -6.56 37.37
C THR A 114 -38.90 -7.98 37.05
N HIS A 115 -37.59 -8.26 36.93
CA HIS A 115 -37.00 -9.53 36.41
C HIS A 115 -37.53 -9.86 34.99
N ASP A 116 -38.01 -8.85 34.25
CA ASP A 116 -38.52 -9.02 32.90
C ASP A 116 -37.34 -9.00 31.90
N PRO A 117 -37.10 -10.09 31.18
CA PRO A 117 -35.97 -10.19 30.23
C PRO A 117 -36.07 -9.16 29.10
N ARG A 118 -37.27 -8.69 28.74
CA ARG A 118 -37.48 -7.67 27.69
C ARG A 118 -36.89 -6.31 28.08
N MET A 119 -36.88 -5.98 29.37
CA MET A 119 -36.27 -4.74 29.87
C MET A 119 -34.75 -4.85 29.77
N ALA A 120 -34.16 -6.00 30.11
CA ALA A 120 -32.74 -6.26 29.98
C ALA A 120 -32.31 -6.32 28.50
N GLN A 121 -33.10 -6.95 27.64
CA GLN A 121 -32.88 -6.93 26.19
C GLN A 121 -32.85 -5.49 25.66
N ARG A 122 -33.85 -4.66 26.00
CA ARG A 122 -33.90 -3.27 25.54
C ARG A 122 -32.71 -2.45 26.05
N ALA A 123 -32.30 -2.64 27.30
CA ALA A 123 -31.09 -2.03 27.83
C ALA A 123 -29.84 -2.43 27.03
N THR A 124 -29.74 -3.71 26.65
CA THR A 124 -28.63 -4.22 25.82
C THR A 124 -28.62 -3.55 24.44
N GLU A 125 -29.76 -3.44 23.77
CA GLU A 125 -29.94 -2.75 22.49
C GLU A 125 -29.45 -1.28 22.55
N ILE A 126 -29.88 -0.58 23.60
CA ILE A 126 -29.52 0.83 23.82
C ILE A 126 -27.99 0.97 24.02
N ALA A 127 -27.39 0.10 24.83
CA ALA A 127 -25.96 0.13 25.10
C ALA A 127 -25.14 -0.21 23.86
N LEU A 128 -25.58 -1.16 23.03
CA LEU A 128 -24.95 -1.48 21.75
C LEU A 128 -25.03 -0.31 20.75
N ALA A 129 -26.20 0.30 20.61
CA ALA A 129 -26.41 1.47 19.77
C ALA A 129 -25.55 2.67 20.24
N ALA A 130 -25.34 2.81 21.54
CA ALA A 130 -24.50 3.82 22.15
C ALA A 130 -22.99 3.47 22.11
N GLN A 131 -22.61 2.34 21.51
CA GLN A 131 -21.23 1.84 21.44
C GLN A 131 -20.57 1.71 22.83
N SER A 132 -21.32 1.29 23.84
CA SER A 132 -20.85 1.03 25.21
C SER A 132 -20.79 -0.48 25.52
N PRO A 133 -19.69 -1.18 25.16
CA PRO A 133 -19.60 -2.65 25.33
C PRO A 133 -19.75 -3.12 26.79
N SER A 134 -19.26 -2.36 27.76
CA SER A 134 -19.35 -2.70 29.18
C SER A 134 -20.77 -2.65 29.69
N ASP A 135 -21.56 -1.64 29.27
CA ASP A 135 -22.96 -1.54 29.63
C ASP A 135 -23.80 -2.61 28.91
N ALA A 136 -23.48 -2.86 27.62
CA ALA A 136 -24.11 -3.93 26.86
C ALA A 136 -23.89 -5.30 27.50
N LEU A 137 -22.66 -5.60 27.97
CA LEU A 137 -22.35 -6.84 28.68
C LEU A 137 -23.16 -6.96 29.98
N THR A 138 -23.22 -5.89 30.77
CA THR A 138 -23.99 -5.86 32.03
C THR A 138 -25.47 -6.17 31.80
N ALA A 139 -26.06 -5.56 30.77
CA ALA A 139 -27.46 -5.78 30.44
C ALA A 139 -27.71 -7.16 29.82
N ALA A 140 -26.80 -7.66 28.95
CA ALA A 140 -26.90 -8.99 28.36
C ALA A 140 -26.79 -10.11 29.40
N GLN A 141 -25.95 -9.95 30.42
CA GLN A 141 -25.88 -10.88 31.54
C GLN A 141 -27.18 -10.95 32.34
N LEU A 142 -27.84 -9.80 32.58
CA LEU A 142 -29.17 -9.79 33.20
C LEU A 142 -30.20 -10.45 32.29
N TRP A 143 -30.16 -10.19 30.99
CA TRP A 143 -31.04 -10.84 30.02
C TRP A 143 -30.88 -12.35 30.04
N GLN A 144 -29.63 -12.86 30.00
CA GLN A 144 -29.33 -14.27 30.09
C GLN A 144 -29.78 -14.88 31.44
N GLN A 145 -29.64 -14.13 32.54
CA GLN A 145 -30.10 -14.56 33.88
C GLN A 145 -31.62 -14.71 33.95
N TYR A 146 -32.39 -13.75 33.35
CA TYR A 146 -33.86 -13.74 33.41
C TYR A 146 -34.49 -14.58 32.31
N ALA A 147 -33.77 -14.90 31.25
CA ALA A 147 -34.20 -15.79 30.18
C ALA A 147 -33.11 -16.84 29.88
N PRO A 148 -32.85 -17.79 30.78
CA PRO A 148 -31.74 -18.78 30.64
C PRO A 148 -31.90 -19.73 29.46
N GLN A 149 -33.10 -19.81 28.86
CA GLN A 149 -33.37 -20.59 27.65
C GLN A 149 -33.23 -19.78 26.35
N SER A 150 -33.04 -18.46 26.46
CA SER A 150 -32.85 -17.62 25.28
C SER A 150 -31.47 -17.88 24.66
N GLU A 151 -31.46 -18.53 23.49
CA GLU A 151 -30.23 -18.77 22.73
C GLU A 151 -29.56 -17.47 22.32
N ARG A 152 -30.37 -16.47 22.02
CA ARG A 152 -29.95 -15.15 21.61
C ARG A 152 -29.27 -14.37 22.73
N ALA A 153 -29.81 -14.40 23.95
CA ALA A 153 -29.16 -13.82 25.12
C ALA A 153 -27.81 -14.49 25.37
N ALA A 154 -27.74 -15.84 25.29
CA ALA A 154 -26.52 -16.61 25.46
C ALA A 154 -25.46 -16.27 24.41
N GLN A 155 -25.84 -16.20 23.14
CA GLN A 155 -24.91 -15.86 22.04
C GLN A 155 -24.36 -14.45 22.16
N LEU A 156 -25.23 -13.50 22.53
CA LEU A 156 -24.82 -12.10 22.68
C LEU A 156 -23.93 -11.91 23.91
N ASP A 157 -24.28 -12.53 25.05
CA ASP A 157 -23.45 -12.51 26.25
C ASP A 157 -22.06 -13.11 25.99
N ALA A 158 -21.98 -14.28 25.34
CA ALA A 158 -20.70 -14.91 24.96
C ALA A 158 -19.87 -14.00 24.04
N SER A 159 -20.51 -13.36 23.07
CA SER A 159 -19.84 -12.44 22.14
C SER A 159 -19.29 -11.21 22.88
N LEU A 160 -20.08 -10.62 23.75
CA LEU A 160 -19.68 -9.45 24.56
C LEU A 160 -18.59 -9.77 25.57
N LEU A 161 -18.60 -10.96 26.17
CA LEU A 161 -17.53 -11.46 27.05
C LEU A 161 -16.21 -11.54 26.27
N VAL A 162 -16.23 -12.13 25.07
CA VAL A 162 -15.02 -12.21 24.21
C VAL A 162 -14.52 -10.79 23.87
N LEU A 163 -15.40 -9.89 23.41
CA LEU A 163 -15.05 -8.53 23.03
C LEU A 163 -14.56 -7.69 24.24
N SER A 164 -14.98 -8.05 25.45
CA SER A 164 -14.52 -7.43 26.69
C SER A 164 -13.22 -8.04 27.24
N GLY A 165 -12.58 -8.96 26.49
CA GLY A 165 -11.32 -9.58 26.88
C GLY A 165 -11.44 -10.72 27.90
N LYS A 166 -12.64 -11.26 28.08
CA LYS A 166 -12.97 -12.34 29.02
C LYS A 166 -13.39 -13.65 28.30
N PRO A 167 -12.55 -14.20 27.41
CA PRO A 167 -12.92 -15.39 26.63
C PRO A 167 -13.16 -16.63 27.51
N ASP A 168 -12.48 -16.75 28.67
CA ASP A 168 -12.68 -17.86 29.60
C ASP A 168 -14.10 -17.90 30.18
N ASP A 169 -14.69 -16.72 30.49
CA ASP A 169 -16.06 -16.63 30.98
C ASP A 169 -17.07 -17.02 29.90
N ALA A 170 -16.77 -16.77 28.61
CA ALA A 170 -17.60 -17.16 27.47
C ALA A 170 -17.54 -18.68 27.17
N LYS A 171 -16.47 -19.36 27.56
CA LYS A 171 -16.18 -20.76 27.20
C LYS A 171 -17.35 -21.74 27.42
N PRO A 172 -18.07 -21.75 28.56
CA PRO A 172 -19.18 -22.69 28.78
C PRO A 172 -20.32 -22.51 27.75
N MET A 173 -20.65 -21.27 27.41
CA MET A 173 -21.69 -20.94 26.43
C MET A 173 -21.23 -21.34 25.02
N LEU A 174 -20.00 -21.01 24.65
CA LEU A 174 -19.42 -21.36 23.36
C LEU A 174 -19.32 -22.88 23.18
N ALA A 175 -19.00 -23.62 24.25
CA ALA A 175 -18.99 -25.09 24.23
C ALA A 175 -20.39 -25.69 23.98
N LYS A 176 -21.41 -25.12 24.62
CA LYS A 176 -22.82 -25.53 24.43
C LYS A 176 -23.27 -25.27 22.98
N GLU A 177 -22.96 -24.12 22.43
CA GLU A 177 -23.28 -23.78 21.02
C GLU A 177 -22.55 -24.69 20.04
N LEU A 178 -21.25 -24.89 20.24
CA LEU A 178 -20.47 -25.81 19.43
C LEU A 178 -21.01 -27.23 19.47
N ALA A 179 -21.51 -27.72 20.64
CA ALA A 179 -22.06 -29.07 20.79
C ALA A 179 -23.37 -29.27 20.00
N LYS A 180 -24.15 -28.23 19.72
CA LYS A 180 -25.38 -28.30 18.93
C LYS A 180 -25.13 -28.48 17.43
N ILE A 181 -23.92 -28.18 16.95
CA ILE A 181 -23.60 -28.22 15.53
C ILE A 181 -23.45 -29.69 15.08
N PRO A 182 -24.19 -30.12 14.04
CA PRO A 182 -24.11 -31.47 13.51
C PRO A 182 -22.68 -31.81 13.02
N PRO A 183 -22.28 -33.10 13.08
CA PRO A 183 -20.92 -33.53 12.71
C PRO A 183 -20.47 -33.10 11.32
N GLU A 184 -21.37 -33.03 10.33
CA GLU A 184 -21.11 -32.62 8.97
C GLU A 184 -20.80 -31.11 8.85
N ASN A 185 -21.34 -30.28 9.73
CA ASN A 185 -21.14 -28.85 9.77
C ASN A 185 -20.14 -28.40 10.84
N ARG A 186 -19.61 -29.35 11.61
CA ARG A 186 -18.73 -29.10 12.76
C ARG A 186 -17.50 -28.28 12.40
N GLY A 187 -16.89 -28.55 11.25
CA GLY A 187 -15.72 -27.80 10.74
C GLY A 187 -16.03 -26.33 10.54
N ASN A 188 -17.14 -26.01 9.87
CA ASN A 188 -17.56 -24.63 9.65
C ASN A 188 -17.88 -23.90 10.95
N GLY A 189 -18.53 -24.62 11.91
CA GLY A 189 -18.79 -24.09 13.24
C GLY A 189 -17.53 -23.72 14.01
N ILE A 190 -16.48 -24.54 13.91
CA ILE A 190 -15.17 -24.26 14.53
C ILE A 190 -14.54 -23.00 13.92
N LEU A 191 -14.61 -22.83 12.59
CA LEU A 191 -14.09 -21.64 11.90
C LEU A 191 -14.85 -20.36 12.30
N ALA A 192 -16.18 -20.44 12.40
CA ALA A 192 -17.01 -19.34 12.86
C ALA A 192 -16.70 -18.96 14.31
N LEU A 193 -16.51 -19.95 15.18
CA LEU A 193 -16.10 -19.74 16.56
C LEU A 193 -14.74 -19.06 16.67
N GLN A 194 -13.74 -19.51 15.89
CA GLN A 194 -12.44 -18.86 15.85
C GLN A 194 -12.54 -17.40 15.39
N LEU A 195 -13.38 -17.11 14.40
CA LEU A 195 -13.59 -15.73 13.92
C LEU A 195 -14.17 -14.85 15.03
N LEU A 196 -15.12 -15.35 15.83
CA LEU A 196 -15.64 -14.64 16.99
C LEU A 196 -14.53 -14.35 18.02
N ILE A 197 -13.79 -15.40 18.43
CA ILE A 197 -12.72 -15.30 19.43
C ILE A 197 -11.61 -14.34 18.99
N SER A 198 -11.31 -14.30 17.69
CA SER A 198 -10.26 -13.43 17.13
C SER A 198 -10.53 -11.94 17.25
N ARG A 199 -11.79 -11.54 17.45
CA ARG A 199 -12.21 -10.15 17.65
C ARG A 199 -11.90 -9.63 19.07
N GLY A 200 -11.65 -10.51 20.02
CA GLY A 200 -11.36 -10.15 21.40
C GLY A 200 -9.94 -9.61 21.59
N PRO A 201 -9.74 -8.65 22.53
CA PRO A 201 -8.43 -8.07 22.80
C PRO A 201 -7.47 -9.03 23.52
N ASN A 202 -8.01 -10.03 24.24
CA ASN A 202 -7.22 -11.06 24.93
C ASN A 202 -6.87 -12.22 23.97
N ARG A 203 -5.84 -12.00 23.13
CA ARG A 203 -5.43 -12.92 22.07
C ARG A 203 -4.97 -14.27 22.60
N ILE A 204 -4.17 -14.27 23.69
CA ILE A 204 -3.62 -15.48 24.31
C ILE A 204 -4.72 -16.27 25.02
N GLY A 205 -5.57 -15.61 25.81
CA GLY A 205 -6.73 -16.27 26.43
C GLY A 205 -7.68 -16.85 25.38
N GLY A 206 -7.90 -16.12 24.28
CA GLY A 206 -8.68 -16.63 23.15
C GLY A 206 -8.09 -17.89 22.51
N LEU A 207 -6.75 -17.97 22.39
CA LEU A 207 -6.08 -19.18 21.89
C LEU A 207 -6.33 -20.38 22.83
N HIS A 208 -6.16 -20.21 24.14
CA HIS A 208 -6.38 -21.28 25.11
C HIS A 208 -7.83 -21.76 25.10
N VAL A 209 -8.79 -20.82 25.09
CA VAL A 209 -10.22 -21.17 25.01
C VAL A 209 -10.54 -21.92 23.72
N LEU A 210 -10.01 -21.47 22.57
CA LEU A 210 -10.22 -22.19 21.31
C LEU A 210 -9.65 -23.61 21.36
N GLN A 211 -8.42 -23.79 21.84
CA GLN A 211 -7.78 -25.12 21.97
C GLN A 211 -8.59 -26.05 22.83
N ASP A 212 -9.11 -25.58 23.97
CA ASP A 212 -9.94 -26.35 24.84
C ASP A 212 -11.28 -26.77 24.19
N LEU A 213 -11.92 -25.83 23.49
CA LEU A 213 -13.21 -26.06 22.83
C LEU A 213 -13.13 -27.10 21.72
N VAL A 214 -12.00 -27.12 20.98
CA VAL A 214 -11.80 -28.04 19.85
C VAL A 214 -10.95 -29.27 20.20
N ALA A 215 -10.69 -29.55 21.50
CA ALA A 215 -9.84 -30.65 21.94
C ALA A 215 -10.26 -32.01 21.38
N ASN A 216 -11.57 -32.24 21.22
CA ASN A 216 -12.13 -33.47 20.65
C ASN A 216 -12.20 -33.47 19.11
N ASP A 217 -11.88 -32.37 18.47
CA ASP A 217 -11.97 -32.15 17.01
C ASP A 217 -10.58 -32.04 16.34
N LEU A 218 -9.48 -32.29 17.06
CA LEU A 218 -8.10 -32.14 16.56
C LEU A 218 -7.76 -33.03 15.35
N ASN A 219 -8.59 -34.03 15.07
CA ASN A 219 -8.53 -34.87 13.88
C ASN A 219 -9.21 -34.23 12.63
N ARG A 220 -9.74 -33.03 12.76
CA ARG A 220 -10.32 -32.24 11.65
C ARG A 220 -9.34 -31.21 11.14
N PRO A 221 -9.15 -31.06 9.82
CA PRO A 221 -8.27 -30.04 9.26
C PRO A 221 -8.74 -28.63 9.60
N GLU A 222 -10.06 -28.39 9.70
CA GLU A 222 -10.65 -27.10 10.09
C GLU A 222 -10.25 -26.68 11.50
N ALA A 223 -10.20 -27.63 12.46
CA ALA A 223 -9.79 -27.34 13.83
C ALA A 223 -8.31 -26.94 13.91
N GLN A 224 -7.44 -27.68 13.23
CA GLN A 224 -6.02 -27.35 13.14
C GLN A 224 -5.80 -25.98 12.46
N PHE A 225 -6.55 -25.68 11.40
CA PHE A 225 -6.49 -24.40 10.72
C PHE A 225 -7.01 -23.24 11.60
N ALA A 226 -8.09 -23.44 12.33
CA ALA A 226 -8.62 -22.47 13.29
C ALA A 226 -7.59 -22.13 14.39
N ILE A 227 -6.93 -23.18 14.95
CA ILE A 227 -5.84 -23.00 15.93
C ILE A 227 -4.70 -22.21 15.30
N ALA A 228 -4.26 -22.56 14.09
CA ALA A 228 -3.17 -21.86 13.40
C ALA A 228 -3.48 -20.37 13.20
N ARG A 229 -4.70 -20.04 12.77
CA ARG A 229 -5.13 -18.63 12.62
C ARG A 229 -5.05 -17.87 13.95
N GLN A 230 -5.51 -18.50 15.03
CA GLN A 230 -5.48 -17.87 16.35
C GLN A 230 -4.06 -17.75 16.89
N GLN A 231 -3.18 -18.70 16.61
CA GLN A 231 -1.75 -18.64 16.94
C GLN A 231 -1.05 -17.47 16.23
N LEU A 232 -1.32 -17.25 14.92
CA LEU A 232 -0.78 -16.08 14.21
C LEU A 232 -1.26 -14.76 14.82
N ILE A 233 -2.53 -14.67 15.21
CA ILE A 233 -3.07 -13.49 15.90
C ILE A 233 -2.39 -13.27 17.26
N SER A 234 -1.94 -14.35 17.90
CA SER A 234 -1.26 -14.33 19.21
C SER A 234 0.27 -14.25 19.09
N ASP A 235 0.80 -13.96 17.90
CA ASP A 235 2.22 -13.86 17.58
C ASP A 235 3.02 -15.18 17.77
N ASP A 236 2.33 -16.34 17.75
CA ASP A 236 2.94 -17.68 17.77
C ASP A 236 3.08 -18.26 16.36
N ALA A 237 3.97 -17.70 15.55
CA ALA A 237 4.23 -18.18 14.20
C ALA A 237 4.76 -19.65 14.16
N PRO A 238 5.67 -20.09 15.05
CA PRO A 238 6.10 -21.50 15.07
C PRO A 238 4.99 -22.50 15.39
N GLY A 239 4.08 -22.14 16.31
CA GLY A 239 2.90 -22.94 16.61
C GLY A 239 1.95 -23.02 15.43
N ALA A 240 1.67 -21.87 14.80
CA ALA A 240 0.81 -21.80 13.62
C ALA A 240 1.31 -22.68 12.47
N ARG A 241 2.63 -22.66 12.20
CA ARG A 241 3.25 -23.54 11.21
C ARG A 241 2.92 -25.01 11.49
N LYS A 242 3.16 -25.49 12.73
CA LYS A 242 2.88 -26.88 13.13
C LYS A 242 1.41 -27.24 12.95
N SER A 243 0.50 -26.35 13.32
CA SER A 243 -0.93 -26.56 13.17
C SER A 243 -1.35 -26.62 11.69
N LEU A 244 -0.77 -25.77 10.81
CA LEU A 244 -1.01 -25.83 9.37
C LEU A 244 -0.47 -27.12 8.74
N GLU A 245 0.74 -27.53 9.09
CA GLU A 245 1.31 -28.81 8.65
C GLU A 245 0.43 -29.98 9.09
N GLN A 246 -0.11 -29.92 10.32
CA GLN A 246 -1.02 -30.95 10.82
C GLN A 246 -2.36 -30.95 10.06
N ALA A 247 -2.91 -29.77 9.72
CA ALA A 247 -4.10 -29.69 8.88
C ALA A 247 -3.87 -30.35 7.51
N LEU A 248 -2.70 -30.12 6.89
CA LEU A 248 -2.32 -30.72 5.61
C LEU A 248 -2.00 -32.22 5.71
N LYS A 249 -1.54 -32.73 6.87
CA LYS A 249 -1.42 -34.17 7.11
C LYS A 249 -2.79 -34.83 7.18
N LEU A 250 -3.77 -34.18 7.79
CA LEU A 250 -5.14 -34.69 7.88
C LEU A 250 -5.86 -34.65 6.54
N LYS A 251 -5.64 -33.60 5.76
CA LYS A 251 -6.21 -33.41 4.44
C LYS A 251 -5.19 -32.71 3.55
N ALA A 252 -4.49 -33.48 2.71
CA ALA A 252 -3.36 -33.00 1.90
C ALA A 252 -3.71 -31.90 0.87
N ASP A 253 -4.98 -31.82 0.50
CA ASP A 253 -5.55 -30.83 -0.42
C ASP A 253 -6.40 -29.77 0.31
N TYR A 254 -6.15 -29.53 1.60
CA TYR A 254 -6.87 -28.50 2.35
C TYR A 254 -6.37 -27.10 1.99
N LEU A 255 -7.00 -26.51 0.95
CA LEU A 255 -6.58 -25.26 0.32
C LEU A 255 -6.35 -24.10 1.33
N PRO A 256 -7.23 -23.83 2.33
CA PRO A 256 -7.00 -22.74 3.27
C PRO A 256 -5.68 -22.84 4.05
N ALA A 257 -5.31 -24.04 4.50
CA ALA A 257 -4.04 -24.25 5.21
C ALA A 257 -2.84 -24.11 4.27
N ALA A 258 -2.93 -24.63 3.06
CA ALA A 258 -1.86 -24.52 2.06
C ALA A 258 -1.59 -23.06 1.67
N LEU A 259 -2.64 -22.26 1.46
CA LEU A 259 -2.55 -20.84 1.18
C LEU A 259 -1.87 -20.08 2.33
N MET A 260 -2.32 -20.31 3.55
CA MET A 260 -1.76 -19.64 4.73
C MET A 260 -0.30 -20.04 4.98
N LEU A 261 0.03 -21.32 4.89
CA LEU A 261 1.40 -21.81 5.04
C LEU A 261 2.36 -21.17 4.03
N SER A 262 1.94 -21.04 2.78
CA SER A 262 2.75 -20.46 1.71
C SER A 262 3.08 -18.98 1.91
N GLN A 263 2.35 -18.26 2.76
CA GLN A 263 2.54 -16.85 3.07
C GLN A 263 3.49 -16.62 4.25
N MET A 264 3.82 -17.66 5.03
CA MET A 264 4.64 -17.53 6.24
C MET A 264 6.13 -17.28 5.95
N GLY A 265 6.69 -17.98 4.98
CA GLY A 265 8.11 -17.84 4.63
C GLY A 265 8.52 -18.63 3.37
N PRO A 266 9.79 -18.53 2.95
CA PRO A 266 10.25 -19.20 1.73
C PRO A 266 10.19 -20.74 1.78
N GLU A 267 10.49 -21.35 2.91
CA GLU A 267 10.43 -22.82 3.07
C GLU A 267 9.00 -23.30 3.16
N GLU A 268 8.18 -22.62 3.96
CA GLU A 268 6.75 -22.88 4.11
C GLU A 268 6.02 -22.70 2.77
N ARG A 269 6.48 -21.77 1.94
CA ARG A 269 5.95 -21.54 0.58
C ARG A 269 6.11 -22.76 -0.31
N LYS A 270 7.25 -23.46 -0.24
CA LYS A 270 7.47 -24.69 -1.02
C LYS A 270 6.45 -25.78 -0.66
N GLU A 271 6.20 -25.98 0.64
CA GLU A 271 5.21 -26.96 1.13
C GLU A 271 3.79 -26.56 0.74
N GLY A 272 3.46 -25.26 0.88
CA GLY A 272 2.18 -24.70 0.46
C GLY A 272 1.93 -24.89 -1.03
N ILE A 273 2.91 -24.57 -1.88
CA ILE A 273 2.84 -24.78 -3.33
C ILE A 273 2.57 -26.25 -3.64
N ALA A 274 3.33 -27.19 -3.06
CA ALA A 274 3.14 -28.63 -3.31
C ALA A 274 1.73 -29.11 -2.93
N SER A 275 1.14 -28.55 -1.87
CA SER A 275 -0.22 -28.87 -1.44
C SER A 275 -1.28 -28.27 -2.38
N ILE A 276 -1.06 -27.03 -2.86
CA ILE A 276 -1.96 -26.40 -3.82
C ILE A 276 -1.87 -27.10 -5.19
N GLU A 277 -0.69 -27.54 -5.62
CA GLU A 277 -0.51 -28.35 -6.83
C GLU A 277 -1.38 -29.62 -6.77
N LYS A 278 -1.38 -30.35 -5.64
CA LYS A 278 -2.24 -31.52 -5.42
C LYS A 278 -3.73 -31.16 -5.47
N TYR A 279 -4.10 -30.04 -4.84
CA TYR A 279 -5.48 -29.56 -4.91
C TYR A 279 -5.92 -29.24 -6.34
N VAL A 280 -5.09 -28.53 -7.10
CA VAL A 280 -5.37 -28.17 -8.51
C VAL A 280 -5.43 -29.42 -9.40
N GLN A 281 -4.62 -30.46 -9.12
CA GLN A 281 -4.70 -31.74 -9.85
C GLN A 281 -6.04 -32.44 -9.58
N ALA A 282 -6.50 -32.45 -8.33
CA ALA A 282 -7.80 -33.04 -7.97
C ALA A 282 -8.99 -32.18 -8.44
N ASN A 283 -8.82 -30.86 -8.51
CA ASN A 283 -9.84 -29.87 -8.84
C ASN A 283 -9.39 -28.97 -9.99
N PRO A 284 -9.24 -29.49 -11.23
CA PRO A 284 -8.58 -28.78 -12.32
C PRO A 284 -9.31 -27.51 -12.79
N LYS A 285 -10.60 -27.37 -12.46
CA LYS A 285 -11.41 -26.17 -12.78
C LYS A 285 -11.49 -25.15 -11.64
N SER A 286 -10.83 -25.38 -10.51
CA SER A 286 -10.79 -24.39 -9.43
C SER A 286 -9.99 -23.17 -9.86
N HIS A 287 -10.70 -22.11 -10.25
CA HIS A 287 -10.13 -20.84 -10.68
C HIS A 287 -9.30 -20.21 -9.55
N GLU A 288 -9.86 -20.20 -8.33
CA GLU A 288 -9.22 -19.65 -7.13
C GLU A 288 -7.87 -20.34 -6.83
N ALA A 289 -7.86 -21.67 -6.81
CA ALA A 289 -6.64 -22.41 -6.51
C ALA A 289 -5.57 -22.25 -7.60
N ARG A 290 -5.98 -22.16 -8.87
CA ARG A 290 -5.04 -21.88 -9.97
C ARG A 290 -4.46 -20.48 -9.90
N LEU A 291 -5.30 -19.48 -9.61
CA LEU A 291 -4.84 -18.11 -9.42
C LEU A 291 -3.83 -18.02 -8.28
N ALA A 292 -4.16 -18.62 -7.14
CA ALA A 292 -3.27 -18.67 -5.98
C ALA A 292 -1.94 -19.38 -6.31
N LEU A 293 -2.00 -20.52 -6.99
CA LEU A 293 -0.81 -21.26 -7.43
C LEU A 293 0.06 -20.42 -8.36
N ALA A 294 -0.55 -19.74 -9.34
CA ALA A 294 0.15 -18.88 -10.28
C ALA A 294 0.84 -17.70 -9.55
N GLN A 295 0.16 -17.06 -8.61
CA GLN A 295 0.72 -15.99 -7.78
C GLN A 295 1.93 -16.47 -6.94
N MET A 296 1.85 -17.67 -6.40
CA MET A 296 2.96 -18.25 -5.63
C MET A 296 4.15 -18.63 -6.50
N TYR A 297 3.90 -19.12 -7.70
CA TYR A 297 4.96 -19.33 -8.69
C TYR A 297 5.65 -18.02 -9.05
N LEU A 298 4.89 -16.93 -9.26
CA LEU A 298 5.46 -15.61 -9.50
C LEU A 298 6.31 -15.12 -8.31
N ALA A 299 5.80 -15.31 -7.09
CA ALA A 299 6.53 -14.93 -5.87
C ALA A 299 7.79 -15.77 -5.63
N SER A 300 7.92 -16.91 -6.31
CA SER A 300 9.07 -17.83 -6.27
C SER A 300 9.94 -17.76 -7.52
N ASP A 301 9.75 -16.75 -8.38
CA ASP A 301 10.42 -16.56 -9.68
C ASP A 301 10.27 -17.74 -10.66
N ARG A 302 9.21 -18.55 -10.48
CA ARG A 302 8.86 -19.69 -11.35
C ARG A 302 7.93 -19.23 -12.47
N LEU A 303 8.43 -18.35 -13.35
CA LEU A 303 7.63 -17.67 -14.38
C LEU A 303 6.93 -18.64 -15.35
N ASP A 304 7.63 -19.69 -15.79
CA ASP A 304 7.07 -20.65 -16.75
C ASP A 304 5.94 -21.49 -16.15
N ASP A 305 6.01 -21.79 -14.85
CA ASP A 305 4.95 -22.51 -14.16
C ASP A 305 3.73 -21.61 -13.91
N ALA A 306 3.96 -20.35 -13.56
CA ALA A 306 2.91 -19.34 -13.46
C ALA A 306 2.20 -19.13 -14.81
N GLN A 307 2.96 -19.02 -15.90
CA GLN A 307 2.44 -18.89 -17.25
C GLN A 307 1.48 -20.03 -17.59
N LYS A 308 1.85 -21.29 -17.34
CA LYS A 308 1.00 -22.45 -17.59
C LYS A 308 -0.35 -22.37 -16.88
N GLN A 309 -0.36 -21.87 -15.62
CA GLN A 309 -1.62 -21.72 -14.88
C GLN A 309 -2.50 -20.62 -15.51
N PHE A 310 -1.94 -19.47 -15.85
CA PHE A 310 -2.68 -18.40 -16.49
C PHE A 310 -3.16 -18.77 -17.91
N GLU A 311 -2.38 -19.50 -18.70
CA GLU A 311 -2.80 -20.02 -20.00
C GLU A 311 -3.96 -20.98 -19.87
N PHE A 312 -3.94 -21.86 -18.86
CA PHE A 312 -5.08 -22.74 -18.58
C PHE A 312 -6.32 -21.94 -18.20
N MET A 313 -6.20 -20.94 -17.32
CA MET A 313 -7.32 -20.08 -16.92
C MET A 313 -7.91 -19.34 -18.13
N LEU A 314 -7.06 -18.81 -19.01
CA LEU A 314 -7.50 -18.12 -20.22
C LEU A 314 -8.17 -19.06 -21.22
N LYS A 315 -7.73 -20.32 -21.30
CA LYS A 315 -8.37 -21.34 -22.14
C LYS A 315 -9.75 -21.74 -21.61
N ASP A 316 -9.89 -21.85 -20.28
CA ASP A 316 -11.16 -22.19 -19.63
C ASP A 316 -12.16 -21.03 -19.71
N ASN A 317 -11.71 -19.82 -19.45
CA ASN A 317 -12.50 -18.59 -19.62
C ASN A 317 -11.75 -17.57 -20.50
N PRO A 318 -11.99 -17.56 -21.82
CA PRO A 318 -11.30 -16.63 -22.73
C PRO A 318 -11.59 -15.15 -22.47
N ASN A 319 -12.62 -14.82 -21.70
CA ASN A 319 -12.99 -13.43 -21.39
C ASN A 319 -12.42 -12.93 -20.05
N ASP A 320 -11.73 -13.77 -19.32
CA ASP A 320 -11.10 -13.37 -18.07
C ASP A 320 -9.93 -12.40 -18.34
N LEU A 321 -10.03 -11.22 -17.73
CA LEU A 321 -9.03 -10.17 -17.89
C LEU A 321 -7.78 -10.43 -17.03
N THR A 322 -7.92 -11.15 -15.92
CA THR A 322 -6.82 -11.40 -14.98
C THR A 322 -5.65 -12.14 -15.62
N PRO A 323 -5.85 -13.31 -16.28
CA PRO A 323 -4.74 -14.01 -16.90
C PRO A 323 -4.15 -13.27 -18.09
N LEU A 324 -4.92 -12.46 -18.82
CA LEU A 324 -4.39 -11.67 -19.94
C LEU A 324 -3.36 -10.65 -19.47
N MET A 325 -3.65 -9.91 -18.42
CA MET A 325 -2.71 -8.94 -17.83
C MET A 325 -1.49 -9.65 -17.25
N ALA A 326 -1.70 -10.75 -16.52
CA ALA A 326 -0.61 -11.52 -15.92
C ALA A 326 0.34 -12.09 -16.97
N LEU A 327 -0.19 -12.69 -18.06
CA LEU A 327 0.60 -13.21 -19.18
C LEU A 327 1.39 -12.09 -19.87
N ALA A 328 0.77 -10.93 -20.09
CA ALA A 328 1.46 -9.78 -20.67
C ALA A 328 2.68 -9.37 -19.81
N LEU A 329 2.51 -9.28 -18.48
CA LEU A 329 3.58 -8.90 -17.56
C LEU A 329 4.69 -9.96 -17.51
N ILE A 330 4.34 -11.25 -17.51
CA ILE A 330 5.31 -12.36 -17.63
C ILE A 330 6.11 -12.23 -18.92
N LYS A 331 5.45 -11.97 -20.06
CA LYS A 331 6.13 -11.81 -21.35
C LYS A 331 7.03 -10.58 -21.41
N ILE A 332 6.67 -9.49 -20.76
CA ILE A 332 7.57 -8.34 -20.57
C ILE A 332 8.82 -8.75 -19.78
N GLN A 333 8.65 -9.48 -18.69
CA GLN A 333 9.77 -9.96 -17.87
C GLN A 333 10.68 -10.92 -18.64
N GLN A 334 10.11 -11.81 -19.45
CA GLN A 334 10.82 -12.71 -20.37
C GLN A 334 11.44 -11.97 -21.58
N LYS A 335 11.24 -10.65 -21.72
CA LYS A 335 11.65 -9.82 -22.88
C LYS A 335 11.02 -10.26 -24.21
N ASN A 336 9.91 -10.97 -24.17
CA ASN A 336 9.13 -11.35 -25.35
C ASN A 336 8.09 -10.25 -25.63
N LEU A 337 8.56 -9.11 -26.14
CA LEU A 337 7.73 -7.92 -26.35
C LEU A 337 6.58 -8.14 -27.35
N PRO A 338 6.72 -8.93 -28.45
CA PRO A 338 5.60 -9.18 -29.37
C PRO A 338 4.42 -9.91 -28.70
N GLU A 339 4.69 -10.95 -27.90
CA GLU A 339 3.64 -11.66 -27.18
C GLU A 339 3.02 -10.79 -26.08
N ALA A 340 3.86 -10.02 -25.35
CA ALA A 340 3.36 -9.06 -24.37
C ALA A 340 2.37 -8.07 -24.99
N GLN A 341 2.75 -7.49 -26.14
CA GLN A 341 1.90 -6.56 -26.89
C GLN A 341 0.58 -7.21 -27.31
N ASN A 342 0.61 -8.47 -27.77
CA ASN A 342 -0.57 -9.20 -28.14
C ASN A 342 -1.53 -9.42 -26.94
N TYR A 343 -1.03 -9.85 -25.79
CA TYR A 343 -1.85 -10.04 -24.59
C TYR A 343 -2.43 -8.71 -24.08
N LEU A 344 -1.67 -7.62 -24.10
CA LEU A 344 -2.16 -6.29 -23.71
C LEU A 344 -3.26 -5.79 -24.65
N GLN A 345 -3.13 -6.01 -25.96
CA GLN A 345 -4.17 -5.65 -26.93
C GLN A 345 -5.45 -6.45 -26.71
N GLN A 346 -5.33 -7.77 -26.46
CA GLN A 346 -6.48 -8.61 -26.13
C GLN A 346 -7.16 -8.13 -24.83
N TYR A 347 -6.37 -7.83 -23.80
CA TYR A 347 -6.89 -7.27 -22.56
C TYR A 347 -7.68 -5.98 -22.84
N ALA A 348 -7.09 -5.01 -23.53
CA ALA A 348 -7.73 -3.72 -23.80
C ALA A 348 -9.04 -3.88 -24.58
N GLN A 349 -9.04 -4.70 -25.65
CA GLN A 349 -10.25 -4.96 -26.45
C GLN A 349 -11.39 -5.62 -25.66
N LYS A 350 -11.05 -6.48 -24.70
CA LYS A 350 -12.06 -7.13 -23.86
C LYS A 350 -12.53 -6.19 -22.73
N ALA A 351 -11.61 -5.45 -22.12
CA ALA A 351 -11.94 -4.48 -21.10
C ALA A 351 -12.87 -3.37 -21.62
N GLU A 352 -12.68 -2.89 -22.84
CA GLU A 352 -13.58 -1.93 -23.49
C GLU A 352 -15.04 -2.43 -23.62
N LYS A 353 -15.23 -3.76 -23.66
CA LYS A 353 -16.54 -4.40 -23.80
C LYS A 353 -17.11 -4.88 -22.47
N THR A 354 -16.33 -4.85 -21.41
CA THR A 354 -16.72 -5.35 -20.09
C THR A 354 -17.15 -4.18 -19.21
N PRO A 355 -18.41 -4.12 -18.78
CA PRO A 355 -18.87 -3.05 -17.89
C PRO A 355 -18.03 -2.97 -16.61
N GLY A 356 -17.58 -1.76 -16.26
CA GLY A 356 -16.76 -1.50 -15.07
C GLY A 356 -15.28 -1.84 -15.20
N ALA A 357 -14.80 -2.45 -16.30
CA ALA A 357 -13.38 -2.68 -16.53
C ALA A 357 -12.69 -1.43 -17.15
N ASP A 358 -11.45 -1.19 -16.74
CA ASP A 358 -10.63 -0.07 -17.23
C ASP A 358 -9.50 -0.57 -18.15
N PRO A 359 -9.50 -0.27 -19.46
CA PRO A 359 -8.43 -0.61 -20.37
C PRO A 359 -7.16 0.26 -20.20
N GLY A 360 -7.24 1.33 -19.45
CA GLY A 360 -6.20 2.37 -19.36
C GLY A 360 -4.83 1.84 -19.02
N GLN A 361 -4.74 0.92 -18.06
CA GLN A 361 -3.46 0.32 -17.66
C GLN A 361 -2.78 -0.46 -18.80
N ALA A 362 -3.56 -1.18 -19.61
CA ALA A 362 -3.01 -1.89 -20.77
C ALA A 362 -2.50 -0.91 -21.83
N TYR A 363 -3.21 0.19 -22.07
CA TYR A 363 -2.76 1.22 -23.01
C TYR A 363 -1.49 1.92 -22.53
N ILE A 364 -1.32 2.14 -21.22
CA ILE A 364 -0.05 2.64 -20.65
C ILE A 364 1.10 1.69 -20.96
N TYR A 365 0.94 0.38 -20.73
CA TYR A 365 1.99 -0.60 -21.05
C TYR A 365 2.28 -0.64 -22.56
N LEU A 366 1.27 -0.61 -23.41
CA LEU A 366 1.44 -0.57 -24.87
C LEU A 366 2.20 0.69 -25.31
N ALA A 367 1.91 1.83 -24.70
CA ALA A 367 2.65 3.07 -24.97
C ALA A 367 4.11 2.95 -24.52
N GLN A 368 4.38 2.38 -23.34
CA GLN A 368 5.74 2.14 -22.85
C GLN A 368 6.54 1.21 -23.79
N LEU A 369 5.93 0.11 -24.24
CA LEU A 369 6.54 -0.80 -25.21
C LEU A 369 6.86 -0.10 -26.54
N SER A 370 5.96 0.77 -27.03
CA SER A 370 6.22 1.59 -28.21
C SER A 370 7.40 2.55 -28.00
N LEU A 371 7.52 3.16 -26.83
CA LEU A 371 8.66 4.03 -26.50
C LEU A 371 10.00 3.29 -26.43
N GLU A 372 10.00 2.05 -25.93
CA GLU A 372 11.20 1.20 -25.96
C GLU A 372 11.65 0.88 -27.38
N GLN A 373 10.69 0.69 -28.28
CA GLN A 373 10.91 0.50 -29.71
C GLN A 373 11.22 1.80 -30.45
N LYS A 374 11.32 2.94 -29.74
CA LYS A 374 11.50 4.29 -30.29
C LYS A 374 10.34 4.75 -31.20
N ASP A 375 9.16 4.13 -31.10
CA ASP A 375 7.93 4.52 -31.81
C ASP A 375 7.12 5.49 -30.95
N THR A 376 7.54 6.77 -30.94
CA THR A 376 6.83 7.83 -30.21
C THR A 376 5.41 8.04 -30.77
N ALA A 377 5.22 7.87 -32.08
CA ALA A 377 3.91 8.00 -32.71
C ALA A 377 2.96 6.87 -32.26
N GLY A 378 3.46 5.63 -32.17
CA GLY A 378 2.74 4.49 -31.61
C GLY A 378 2.36 4.71 -30.16
N ALA A 379 3.29 5.20 -29.34
CA ALA A 379 3.03 5.52 -27.94
C ALA A 379 1.89 6.54 -27.79
N ASN A 380 1.93 7.62 -28.56
CA ASN A 380 0.86 8.63 -28.54
C ASN A 380 -0.50 8.02 -28.96
N ARG A 381 -0.54 7.16 -29.99
CA ARG A 381 -1.80 6.47 -30.40
C ARG A 381 -2.40 5.63 -29.28
N TRP A 382 -1.58 4.97 -28.46
CA TRP A 382 -2.07 4.20 -27.32
C TRP A 382 -2.56 5.08 -26.18
N LEU A 383 -1.83 6.15 -25.85
CA LEU A 383 -2.22 7.12 -24.83
C LEU A 383 -3.51 7.84 -25.19
N ASP A 384 -3.76 8.13 -26.48
CA ASP A 384 -4.99 8.75 -26.97
C ASP A 384 -6.25 7.88 -26.77
N LYS A 385 -6.09 6.55 -26.68
CA LYS A 385 -7.21 5.63 -26.45
C LYS A 385 -7.68 5.60 -24.99
N ILE A 386 -6.94 6.19 -24.06
CA ILE A 386 -7.29 6.17 -22.64
C ILE A 386 -8.46 7.12 -22.40
N PRO A 387 -9.63 6.60 -21.98
CA PRO A 387 -10.81 7.43 -21.78
C PRO A 387 -10.67 8.35 -20.58
N ALA A 388 -11.35 9.50 -20.60
CA ALA A 388 -11.32 10.46 -19.51
C ALA A 388 -11.86 9.91 -18.17
N THR A 389 -12.62 8.84 -18.22
CA THR A 389 -13.14 8.13 -17.04
C THR A 389 -12.14 7.15 -16.43
N SER A 390 -11.04 6.86 -17.12
CA SER A 390 -9.99 5.95 -16.64
C SER A 390 -9.18 6.58 -15.52
N THR A 391 -8.83 5.79 -14.52
CA THR A 391 -7.86 6.18 -13.48
C THR A 391 -6.47 6.47 -14.07
N GLN A 392 -6.20 6.03 -15.29
CA GLN A 392 -4.94 6.25 -16.01
C GLN A 392 -4.97 7.48 -16.93
N TYR A 393 -6.09 8.23 -16.97
CA TYR A 393 -6.21 9.37 -17.88
C TYR A 393 -5.18 10.45 -17.60
N ILE A 394 -5.10 10.94 -16.37
CA ILE A 394 -4.15 12.01 -16.00
C ILE A 394 -2.69 11.57 -16.12
N PRO A 395 -2.26 10.38 -15.63
CA PRO A 395 -0.94 9.83 -15.94
C PRO A 395 -0.61 9.78 -17.45
N ALA A 396 -1.58 9.42 -18.27
CA ALA A 396 -1.41 9.39 -19.72
C ALA A 396 -1.19 10.79 -20.31
N GLN A 397 -1.99 11.78 -19.92
CA GLN A 397 -1.83 13.17 -20.40
C GLN A 397 -0.48 13.75 -19.96
N ILE A 398 -0.04 13.46 -18.73
CA ILE A 398 1.29 13.85 -18.24
C ILE A 398 2.39 13.21 -19.11
N THR A 399 2.28 11.92 -19.41
CA THR A 399 3.23 11.25 -20.30
C THR A 399 3.25 11.88 -21.70
N ARG A 400 2.11 12.22 -22.26
CA ARG A 400 2.01 12.92 -23.56
C ARG A 400 2.67 14.31 -23.51
N ALA A 401 2.44 15.06 -22.44
CA ALA A 401 3.08 16.36 -22.26
C ALA A 401 4.61 16.23 -22.18
N GLN A 402 5.12 15.20 -21.49
CA GLN A 402 6.56 14.91 -21.44
C GLN A 402 7.13 14.49 -22.80
N LEU A 403 6.36 13.74 -23.62
CA LEU A 403 6.76 13.40 -24.98
C LEU A 403 6.83 14.65 -25.86
N LEU A 404 5.84 15.54 -25.81
CA LEU A 404 5.85 16.82 -26.50
C LEU A 404 7.05 17.68 -26.07
N GLN A 405 7.37 17.70 -24.79
CA GLN A 405 8.56 18.41 -24.28
C GLN A 405 9.85 17.84 -24.89
N ARG A 406 9.99 16.51 -24.95
CA ARG A 406 11.16 15.86 -25.60
C ARG A 406 11.30 16.22 -27.07
N ASP A 407 10.18 16.41 -27.75
CA ASP A 407 10.14 16.82 -29.16
C ASP A 407 10.36 18.36 -29.35
N GLY A 408 10.69 19.09 -28.28
CA GLY A 408 10.91 20.52 -28.29
C GLY A 408 9.63 21.36 -28.34
N LYS A 409 8.45 20.75 -28.12
CA LYS A 409 7.12 21.38 -28.21
C LYS A 409 6.60 21.75 -26.81
N SER A 410 7.40 22.50 -26.05
CA SER A 410 7.10 22.85 -24.66
C SER A 410 5.76 23.58 -24.49
N ASP A 411 5.41 24.49 -25.37
CA ASP A 411 4.16 25.25 -25.29
C ASP A 411 2.93 24.37 -25.58
N ASP A 412 3.04 23.41 -26.50
CA ASP A 412 1.97 22.44 -26.76
C ASP A 412 1.79 21.49 -25.57
N ALA A 413 2.87 21.05 -24.94
CA ALA A 413 2.84 20.26 -23.72
C ALA A 413 2.09 21.00 -22.59
N ARG A 414 2.39 22.26 -22.40
CA ARG A 414 1.73 23.12 -21.39
C ARG A 414 0.26 23.35 -21.69
N LYS A 415 -0.10 23.59 -22.98
CA LYS A 415 -1.51 23.68 -23.39
C LYS A 415 -2.29 22.39 -23.09
N LEU A 416 -1.66 21.23 -23.35
CA LEU A 416 -2.27 19.94 -23.02
C LEU A 416 -2.56 19.83 -21.52
N LEU A 417 -1.60 20.14 -20.66
CA LEU A 417 -1.77 20.11 -19.20
C LEU A 417 -2.83 21.10 -18.71
N ALA A 418 -2.87 22.32 -19.28
CA ALA A 418 -3.87 23.33 -18.94
C ALA A 418 -5.30 22.93 -19.33
N GLY A 419 -5.45 22.00 -20.27
CA GLY A 419 -6.74 21.43 -20.70
C GLY A 419 -7.32 20.40 -19.75
N ILE A 420 -6.51 19.81 -18.86
CA ILE A 420 -6.97 18.76 -17.93
C ILE A 420 -7.87 19.38 -16.85
N ARG A 421 -8.98 18.70 -16.56
CA ARG A 421 -9.92 19.08 -15.49
C ARG A 421 -9.97 17.95 -14.46
N THR A 422 -9.70 18.28 -13.21
CA THR A 422 -9.82 17.39 -12.06
C THR A 422 -10.18 18.18 -10.80
N GLN A 423 -10.89 17.54 -9.87
CA GLN A 423 -11.17 18.08 -8.54
C GLN A 423 -10.25 17.51 -7.46
N ASP A 424 -9.44 16.50 -7.81
CA ASP A 424 -8.48 15.90 -6.88
C ASP A 424 -7.28 16.84 -6.67
N PRO A 425 -7.03 17.33 -5.44
CA PRO A 425 -5.91 18.21 -5.14
C PRO A 425 -4.54 17.59 -5.46
N HIS A 426 -4.37 16.27 -5.31
CA HIS A 426 -3.12 15.58 -5.63
C HIS A 426 -2.86 15.57 -7.14
N GLU A 427 -3.89 15.37 -7.95
CA GLU A 427 -3.78 15.43 -9.41
C GLU A 427 -3.51 16.85 -9.88
N GLN A 428 -4.15 17.85 -9.27
CA GLN A 428 -3.89 19.27 -9.56
C GLN A 428 -2.44 19.65 -9.24
N ALA A 429 -1.92 19.23 -8.08
CA ALA A 429 -0.52 19.45 -7.70
C ALA A 429 0.45 18.76 -8.66
N LEU A 430 0.14 17.52 -9.08
CA LEU A 430 0.96 16.78 -10.04
C LEU A 430 1.00 17.45 -11.42
N ILE A 431 -0.14 17.96 -11.91
CA ILE A 431 -0.24 18.71 -13.16
C ILE A 431 0.59 20.01 -13.07
N ALA A 432 0.44 20.75 -11.96
CA ALA A 432 1.19 21.99 -11.72
C ALA A 432 2.71 21.75 -11.69
N ARG A 433 3.12 20.69 -11.02
CA ARG A 433 4.51 20.25 -10.93
C ARG A 433 5.07 19.85 -12.30
N THR A 434 4.28 19.11 -13.08
CA THR A 434 4.69 18.71 -14.45
C THR A 434 4.84 19.92 -15.38
N ASP A 435 3.91 20.88 -15.31
CA ASP A 435 3.99 22.14 -16.08
C ASP A 435 5.28 22.91 -15.74
N ALA A 436 5.60 23.03 -14.46
CA ALA A 436 6.82 23.68 -14.00
C ALA A 436 8.09 22.92 -14.44
N ALA A 437 8.08 21.59 -14.40
CA ALA A 437 9.20 20.77 -14.86
C ALA A 437 9.46 20.96 -16.37
N ILE A 438 8.40 21.08 -17.19
CA ILE A 438 8.52 21.38 -18.61
C ILE A 438 9.18 22.75 -18.84
N LEU A 439 8.79 23.76 -18.06
CA LEU A 439 9.41 25.09 -18.12
C LEU A 439 10.89 25.06 -17.71
N PHE A 440 11.18 24.32 -16.65
CA PHE A 440 12.54 24.14 -16.12
C PHE A 440 13.46 23.49 -17.16
N ASP A 441 13.00 22.41 -17.80
CA ASP A 441 13.74 21.70 -18.85
C ASP A 441 13.95 22.56 -20.10
N ALA A 442 12.98 23.43 -20.42
CA ALA A 442 13.08 24.41 -21.48
C ALA A 442 13.99 25.59 -21.11
N LYS A 443 14.65 25.57 -19.94
CA LYS A 443 15.48 26.64 -19.36
C LYS A 443 14.73 27.96 -19.16
N ARG A 444 13.39 27.91 -19.04
CA ARG A 444 12.51 29.06 -18.74
C ARG A 444 12.37 29.21 -17.22
N TYR A 445 13.49 29.31 -16.52
CA TYR A 445 13.57 29.26 -15.05
C TYR A 445 12.69 30.30 -14.34
N PRO A 446 12.58 31.58 -14.78
CA PRO A 446 11.69 32.54 -14.13
C PRO A 446 10.22 32.12 -14.18
N GLU A 447 9.77 31.54 -15.29
CA GLU A 447 8.40 31.07 -15.43
C GLU A 447 8.16 29.76 -14.61
N ALA A 448 9.16 28.88 -14.55
CA ALA A 448 9.10 27.70 -13.70
C ALA A 448 8.97 28.07 -12.21
N GLU A 449 9.78 29.03 -11.76
CA GLU A 449 9.72 29.55 -10.39
C GLU A 449 8.35 30.17 -10.08
N ALA A 450 7.84 31.06 -10.96
CA ALA A 450 6.54 31.67 -10.76
C ALA A 450 5.40 30.62 -10.70
N ARG A 451 5.47 29.60 -11.55
CA ARG A 451 4.49 28.50 -11.56
C ARG A 451 4.52 27.68 -10.27
N LEU A 452 5.73 27.39 -9.75
CA LEU A 452 5.90 26.66 -8.51
C LEU A 452 5.54 27.48 -7.28
N ALA A 453 5.83 28.79 -7.29
CA ALA A 453 5.40 29.71 -6.24
C ALA A 453 3.86 29.71 -6.11
N GLN A 454 3.15 29.77 -7.24
CA GLN A 454 1.69 29.66 -7.22
C GLN A 454 1.24 28.30 -6.73
N ALA A 455 1.83 27.21 -7.23
CA ALA A 455 1.47 25.85 -6.83
C ALA A 455 1.71 25.58 -5.33
N THR A 456 2.80 26.10 -4.75
CA THR A 456 3.05 25.98 -3.30
C THR A 456 2.11 26.85 -2.45
N THR A 457 1.46 27.84 -3.03
CA THR A 457 0.39 28.60 -2.37
C THR A 457 -0.93 27.83 -2.40
N ASP A 458 -1.23 27.20 -3.54
CA ASP A 458 -2.45 26.40 -3.71
C ASP A 458 -2.39 25.08 -2.94
N PHE A 459 -1.20 24.49 -2.80
CA PHE A 459 -0.93 23.20 -2.14
C PHE A 459 0.22 23.35 -1.12
N PRO A 460 0.01 24.05 0.01
CA PRO A 460 1.07 24.45 0.94
C PRO A 460 1.75 23.27 1.67
N ASP A 461 1.09 22.14 1.76
CA ASP A 461 1.57 20.95 2.45
C ASP A 461 2.22 19.92 1.51
N ASP A 462 2.32 20.23 0.19
CA ASP A 462 3.00 19.36 -0.76
C ASP A 462 4.53 19.55 -0.66
N PRO A 463 5.27 18.54 -0.20
CA PRO A 463 6.71 18.67 0.00
C PRO A 463 7.48 18.66 -1.32
N ASP A 464 6.97 17.98 -2.33
CA ASP A 464 7.62 17.88 -3.63
C ASP A 464 7.55 19.23 -4.36
N LEU A 465 6.41 19.92 -4.30
CA LEU A 465 6.27 21.28 -4.83
C LEU A 465 7.17 22.29 -4.10
N THR A 466 7.26 22.17 -2.75
CA THR A 466 8.12 23.02 -1.94
C THR A 466 9.60 22.83 -2.32
N TYR A 467 10.04 21.60 -2.55
CA TYR A 467 11.40 21.28 -2.98
C TYR A 467 11.68 21.81 -4.39
N ASP A 468 10.78 21.53 -5.35
CA ASP A 468 10.95 21.96 -6.74
C ASP A 468 10.96 23.50 -6.85
N TYR A 469 10.16 24.20 -6.01
CA TYR A 469 10.20 25.68 -5.93
C TYR A 469 11.56 26.17 -5.43
N ALA A 470 12.12 25.54 -4.41
CA ALA A 470 13.46 25.90 -3.93
C ALA A 470 14.52 25.72 -5.03
N MET A 471 14.46 24.63 -5.80
CA MET A 471 15.41 24.38 -6.89
C MET A 471 15.25 25.36 -8.06
N ALA A 472 14.02 25.75 -8.39
CA ALA A 472 13.78 26.76 -9.42
C ALA A 472 14.28 28.14 -8.99
N ALA A 473 14.06 28.53 -7.73
CA ALA A 473 14.57 29.75 -7.14
C ALA A 473 16.12 29.79 -7.15
N GLU A 474 16.78 28.66 -6.83
CA GLU A 474 18.24 28.53 -6.92
C GLU A 474 18.75 28.83 -8.34
N LYS A 475 18.11 28.22 -9.36
CA LYS A 475 18.49 28.44 -10.77
C LYS A 475 18.32 29.90 -11.24
N ASN A 476 17.41 30.63 -10.60
CA ASN A 476 17.22 32.08 -10.86
C ASN A 476 18.12 32.99 -9.99
N GLY A 477 18.90 32.38 -9.05
CA GLY A 477 19.75 33.14 -8.12
C GLY A 477 18.98 33.73 -6.92
N HIS A 478 17.72 33.35 -6.72
CA HIS A 478 16.90 33.78 -5.57
C HIS A 478 17.17 32.86 -4.36
N PHE A 479 18.40 32.92 -3.83
CA PHE A 479 18.89 32.03 -2.80
C PHE A 479 18.18 32.15 -1.45
N ASP A 480 17.62 33.32 -1.13
CA ASP A 480 16.80 33.58 0.04
C ASP A 480 15.46 32.82 -0.02
N VAL A 481 14.83 32.80 -1.17
CA VAL A 481 13.63 32.00 -1.44
C VAL A 481 13.96 30.51 -1.31
N MET A 482 15.01 30.04 -1.99
CA MET A 482 15.48 28.66 -1.91
C MET A 482 15.67 28.23 -0.46
N GLU A 483 16.45 28.99 0.31
CA GLU A 483 16.73 28.68 1.71
C GLU A 483 15.45 28.63 2.56
N THR A 484 14.55 29.59 2.36
CA THR A 484 13.26 29.66 3.07
C THR A 484 12.43 28.38 2.83
N GLN A 485 12.31 27.94 1.58
CA GLN A 485 11.55 26.74 1.23
C GLN A 485 12.22 25.47 1.76
N LEU A 486 13.54 25.33 1.63
CA LEU A 486 14.24 24.16 2.16
C LEU A 486 14.16 24.07 3.69
N ARG A 487 14.27 25.20 4.39
CA ARG A 487 14.08 25.24 5.85
C ARG A 487 12.65 24.95 6.29
N LYS A 488 11.65 25.38 5.50
CA LYS A 488 10.25 24.95 5.68
C LYS A 488 10.16 23.43 5.59
N LEU A 489 10.72 22.84 4.54
CA LEU A 489 10.70 21.41 4.30
C LEU A 489 11.41 20.62 5.43
N MET A 490 12.56 21.09 5.91
CA MET A 490 13.26 20.47 7.04
C MET A 490 12.45 20.49 8.35
N ARG A 491 11.59 21.50 8.56
CA ARG A 491 10.71 21.57 9.75
C ARG A 491 9.52 20.64 9.63
N THR A 492 8.92 20.52 8.44
CA THR A 492 7.73 19.68 8.20
C THR A 492 8.09 18.21 7.97
N GLN A 493 9.29 17.95 7.45
CA GLN A 493 9.84 16.62 7.18
C GLN A 493 11.30 16.52 7.68
N PRO A 494 11.53 16.32 8.98
CA PRO A 494 12.88 16.27 9.56
C PRO A 494 13.77 15.13 9.06
N ASP A 495 13.21 14.15 8.38
CA ASP A 495 13.86 13.00 7.75
C ASP A 495 14.09 13.17 6.24
N ASN A 496 13.77 14.32 5.67
CA ASN A 496 13.98 14.60 4.26
C ASN A 496 15.46 14.92 3.96
N ALA A 497 16.24 13.88 3.69
CA ALA A 497 17.68 14.00 3.39
C ALA A 497 17.99 14.98 2.24
N GLN A 498 17.11 15.05 1.21
CA GLN A 498 17.34 15.90 0.04
C GLN A 498 17.28 17.38 0.39
N ALA A 499 16.41 17.80 1.31
CA ALA A 499 16.32 19.20 1.74
C ALA A 499 17.60 19.65 2.44
N TYR A 500 18.15 18.81 3.33
CA TYR A 500 19.43 19.09 4.00
C TYR A 500 20.59 19.11 3.00
N ASN A 501 20.62 18.13 2.09
CA ASN A 501 21.65 18.04 1.05
C ASN A 501 21.65 19.27 0.14
N ALA A 502 20.50 19.66 -0.39
CA ALA A 502 20.37 20.78 -1.31
C ALA A 502 20.83 22.11 -0.68
N LEU A 503 20.42 22.39 0.56
CA LEU A 503 20.88 23.61 1.24
C LEU A 503 22.37 23.56 1.56
N GLY A 504 22.87 22.43 2.06
CA GLY A 504 24.29 22.28 2.39
C GLY A 504 25.20 22.41 1.16
N TYR A 505 24.85 21.75 0.07
CA TYR A 505 25.57 21.86 -1.21
C TYR A 505 25.57 23.31 -1.74
N SER A 506 24.40 23.97 -1.80
CA SER A 506 24.28 25.32 -2.29
C SER A 506 25.07 26.34 -1.48
N LEU A 507 25.11 26.18 -0.17
CA LEU A 507 25.96 27.02 0.70
C LEU A 507 27.46 26.80 0.42
N ALA A 508 27.87 25.55 0.26
CA ALA A 508 29.28 25.21 -0.03
C ALA A 508 29.71 25.68 -1.43
N ASP A 509 28.89 25.50 -2.44
CA ASP A 509 29.21 25.92 -3.81
C ASP A 509 29.43 27.44 -3.88
N ARG A 510 28.63 28.22 -3.13
CA ARG A 510 28.79 29.68 -3.00
C ARG A 510 29.84 30.12 -1.98
N ASN A 511 30.53 29.16 -1.35
CA ASN A 511 31.51 29.41 -0.28
C ASN A 511 30.96 30.22 0.91
N GLN A 512 29.72 29.93 1.31
CA GLN A 512 29.02 30.63 2.38
C GLN A 512 28.72 29.66 3.53
N ARG A 513 28.88 30.13 4.78
CA ARG A 513 28.50 29.38 5.99
C ARG A 513 28.92 27.90 5.95
N LEU A 514 30.19 27.63 5.60
CA LEU A 514 30.71 26.29 5.35
C LEU A 514 30.52 25.31 6.53
N GLN A 515 30.63 25.81 7.78
CA GLN A 515 30.41 24.98 8.98
C GLN A 515 28.91 24.57 9.13
N GLU A 516 27.99 25.42 8.66
CA GLU A 516 26.57 25.06 8.60
C GLU A 516 26.34 24.06 7.47
N ALA A 517 26.95 24.31 6.30
CA ALA A 517 26.87 23.40 5.15
C ALA A 517 27.33 21.98 5.55
N ASP A 518 28.44 21.86 6.29
CA ASP A 518 28.94 20.57 6.78
C ASP A 518 27.93 19.82 7.64
N LYS A 519 27.34 20.51 8.63
CA LYS A 519 26.30 19.91 9.49
C LYS A 519 25.08 19.44 8.68
N LEU A 520 24.71 20.19 7.67
CA LEU A 520 23.55 19.86 6.82
C LEU A 520 23.82 18.62 5.98
N VAL A 521 24.97 18.55 5.27
CA VAL A 521 25.28 17.39 4.45
C VAL A 521 25.58 16.13 5.26
N GLU A 522 26.21 16.26 6.44
CA GLU A 522 26.40 15.14 7.37
C GLU A 522 25.04 14.62 7.91
N LYS A 523 24.09 15.52 8.21
CA LYS A 523 22.72 15.12 8.56
C LYS A 523 22.03 14.39 7.39
N ALA A 524 22.20 14.89 6.17
CA ALA A 524 21.67 14.22 4.97
C ALA A 524 22.28 12.83 4.78
N LEU A 525 23.60 12.70 4.98
CA LEU A 525 24.31 11.41 4.88
C LEU A 525 23.85 10.42 5.96
N ALA A 526 23.63 10.90 7.19
CA ALA A 526 23.09 10.07 8.27
C ALA A 526 21.68 9.52 7.96
N LEU A 527 20.85 10.32 7.27
CA LEU A 527 19.51 9.90 6.82
C LEU A 527 19.53 8.98 5.59
N SER A 528 20.54 9.11 4.73
CA SER A 528 20.69 8.30 3.50
C SER A 528 22.16 7.89 3.28
N PRO A 529 22.69 6.92 4.03
CA PRO A 529 24.13 6.59 4.08
C PRO A 529 24.72 6.05 2.77
N ASN A 530 23.88 5.57 1.85
CA ASN A 530 24.29 4.96 0.58
C ASN A 530 23.83 5.78 -0.64
N ASP A 531 23.61 7.08 -0.48
CA ASP A 531 23.30 7.97 -1.60
C ASP A 531 24.60 8.62 -2.11
N ALA A 532 25.01 8.27 -3.35
CA ALA A 532 26.24 8.76 -3.95
C ALA A 532 26.24 10.29 -4.17
N PHE A 533 25.08 10.91 -4.42
CA PHE A 533 24.98 12.35 -4.61
C PHE A 533 25.11 13.12 -3.28
N ILE A 534 24.58 12.54 -2.19
CA ILE A 534 24.81 13.10 -0.85
C ILE A 534 26.27 12.95 -0.44
N MET A 535 26.91 11.81 -0.75
CA MET A 535 28.33 11.65 -0.53
C MET A 535 29.17 12.65 -1.34
N ASP A 536 28.79 12.90 -2.59
CA ASP A 536 29.43 13.94 -3.42
C ASP A 536 29.37 15.31 -2.75
N SER A 537 28.18 15.71 -2.26
CA SER A 537 28.00 16.95 -1.53
C SER A 537 28.85 17.02 -0.26
N VAL A 538 28.96 15.94 0.50
CA VAL A 538 29.86 15.87 1.67
C VAL A 538 31.30 16.05 1.23
N GLY A 539 31.74 15.36 0.19
CA GLY A 539 33.10 15.53 -0.34
C GLY A 539 33.37 16.94 -0.82
N TRP A 540 32.40 17.58 -1.50
CA TRP A 540 32.51 18.96 -1.97
C TRP A 540 32.61 19.93 -0.79
N VAL A 541 31.77 19.80 0.24
CA VAL A 541 31.85 20.64 1.46
C VAL A 541 33.19 20.48 2.16
N LYS A 542 33.71 19.26 2.32
CA LYS A 542 35.04 19.00 2.93
C LYS A 542 36.16 19.70 2.14
N TYR A 543 36.10 19.63 0.81
CA TYR A 543 37.03 20.36 -0.04
C TYR A 543 36.95 21.87 0.18
N ARG A 544 35.75 22.45 0.25
CA ARG A 544 35.54 23.91 0.48
C ARG A 544 36.00 24.34 1.89
N LEU A 545 35.98 23.45 2.86
CA LEU A 545 36.55 23.65 4.21
C LEU A 545 38.08 23.54 4.24
N GLY A 546 38.72 23.03 3.19
CA GLY A 546 40.17 22.83 3.10
C GLY A 546 40.63 21.40 3.45
N ASP A 547 39.72 20.51 3.76
CA ASP A 547 40.02 19.10 4.07
C ASP A 547 40.10 18.27 2.79
N THR A 548 41.13 18.54 1.99
CA THR A 548 41.29 17.95 0.65
C THR A 548 41.45 16.43 0.68
N ASN A 549 42.12 15.89 1.69
CA ASN A 549 42.35 14.44 1.76
C ASN A 549 41.08 13.65 2.03
N ASP A 550 40.24 14.09 2.94
CA ASP A 550 38.98 13.43 3.22
C ASP A 550 37.95 13.68 2.11
N ALA A 551 37.99 14.86 1.47
CA ALA A 551 37.21 15.13 0.27
C ALA A 551 37.48 14.10 -0.84
N ILE A 552 38.75 13.84 -1.18
CA ILE A 552 39.14 12.82 -2.17
C ILE A 552 38.60 11.43 -1.81
N LYS A 553 38.73 11.03 -0.53
CA LYS A 553 38.25 9.71 -0.09
C LYS A 553 36.74 9.56 -0.28
N VAL A 554 35.98 10.60 0.15
CA VAL A 554 34.51 10.57 0.09
C VAL A 554 34.03 10.64 -1.37
N LEU A 555 34.61 11.53 -2.19
CA LEU A 555 34.27 11.67 -3.61
C LEU A 555 34.59 10.40 -4.41
N ARG A 556 35.73 9.75 -4.12
CA ARG A 556 36.07 8.46 -4.75
C ARG A 556 35.05 7.39 -4.40
N LYS A 557 34.69 7.28 -3.10
CA LYS A 557 33.64 6.34 -2.66
C LYS A 557 32.30 6.62 -3.33
N ALA A 558 31.91 7.89 -3.48
CA ALA A 558 30.70 8.30 -4.19
C ALA A 558 30.74 7.87 -5.66
N TYR A 559 31.87 8.11 -6.31
CA TYR A 559 32.05 7.74 -7.73
C TYR A 559 32.05 6.24 -7.96
N ASP A 560 32.72 5.47 -7.07
CA ASP A 560 32.74 4.00 -7.12
C ASP A 560 31.34 3.40 -6.91
N LEU A 561 30.55 4.02 -6.01
CA LEU A 561 29.18 3.58 -5.74
C LEU A 561 28.25 3.84 -6.94
N GLN A 562 28.37 5.00 -7.56
CA GLN A 562 27.57 5.39 -8.71
C GLN A 562 28.38 6.31 -9.63
N PRO A 563 29.07 5.79 -10.66
CA PRO A 563 29.75 6.61 -11.64
C PRO A 563 28.81 7.65 -12.28
N ASN A 564 29.15 8.93 -12.14
CA ASN A 564 28.38 10.05 -12.61
C ASN A 564 29.32 11.18 -13.06
N ALA A 565 28.93 11.96 -14.09
CA ALA A 565 29.77 13.00 -14.67
C ALA A 565 30.00 14.17 -13.69
N GLU A 566 29.03 14.55 -12.89
CA GLU A 566 29.15 15.62 -11.89
C GLU A 566 30.08 15.21 -10.75
N ILE A 567 29.88 13.99 -10.18
CA ILE A 567 30.79 13.43 -9.15
C ILE A 567 32.23 13.34 -9.69
N GLY A 568 32.38 12.89 -10.94
CA GLY A 568 33.68 12.83 -11.61
C GLY A 568 34.30 14.21 -11.84
N ALA A 569 33.49 15.24 -12.11
CA ALA A 569 33.96 16.62 -12.22
C ALA A 569 34.48 17.16 -10.89
N HIS A 570 33.77 16.94 -9.78
CA HIS A 570 34.19 17.32 -8.43
C HIS A 570 35.44 16.55 -7.99
N LEU A 571 35.46 15.24 -8.16
CA LEU A 571 36.64 14.43 -7.83
C LEU A 571 37.88 14.90 -8.60
N GLY A 572 37.75 15.12 -9.90
CA GLY A 572 38.82 15.61 -10.73
C GLY A 572 39.34 17.00 -10.32
N GLU A 573 38.42 17.92 -9.93
CA GLU A 573 38.80 19.24 -9.43
C GLU A 573 39.61 19.15 -8.14
N VAL A 574 39.16 18.34 -7.18
CA VAL A 574 39.84 18.19 -5.88
C VAL A 574 41.21 17.51 -6.08
N LEU A 575 41.30 16.50 -6.93
CA LEU A 575 42.57 15.86 -7.31
C LEU A 575 43.53 16.84 -7.98
N TRP A 576 43.03 17.67 -8.91
CA TRP A 576 43.86 18.68 -9.56
C TRP A 576 44.46 19.67 -8.56
N LYS A 577 43.61 20.13 -7.61
CA LYS A 577 44.02 21.09 -6.59
C LYS A 577 44.98 20.46 -5.55
N SER A 578 44.91 19.15 -5.33
CA SER A 578 45.87 18.41 -4.49
C SER A 578 47.22 18.18 -5.14
N GLY A 579 47.35 18.47 -6.45
CA GLY A 579 48.57 18.25 -7.22
C GLY A 579 48.60 16.96 -8.05
N ASP A 580 47.62 16.08 -7.91
CA ASP A 580 47.51 14.83 -8.68
C ASP A 580 46.77 15.03 -9.99
N GLN A 581 47.49 15.70 -10.94
CA GLN A 581 46.92 16.05 -12.24
C GLN A 581 46.59 14.86 -13.12
N ASP A 582 47.34 13.76 -12.99
CA ASP A 582 47.14 12.55 -13.80
C ASP A 582 45.80 11.87 -13.42
N GLN A 583 45.58 11.68 -12.14
CA GLN A 583 44.31 11.12 -11.67
C GLN A 583 43.12 12.08 -11.93
N ALA A 584 43.32 13.41 -11.82
CA ALA A 584 42.31 14.38 -12.16
C ALA A 584 41.86 14.27 -13.63
N ARG A 585 42.85 14.19 -14.56
CA ARG A 585 42.55 14.01 -15.99
C ARG A 585 41.86 12.67 -16.26
N ALA A 586 42.24 11.61 -15.55
CA ALA A 586 41.57 10.31 -15.67
C ALA A 586 40.08 10.42 -15.23
N ALA A 587 39.80 11.01 -14.06
CA ALA A 587 38.45 11.20 -13.57
C ALA A 587 37.58 12.05 -14.54
N TRP A 588 38.13 13.15 -15.06
CA TRP A 588 37.42 14.00 -16.03
C TRP A 588 37.19 13.30 -17.37
N ARG A 589 38.16 12.47 -17.84
CA ARG A 589 38.00 11.70 -19.08
C ARG A 589 36.88 10.65 -18.94
N ASP A 590 36.78 10.01 -17.80
CA ASP A 590 35.72 9.04 -17.53
C ASP A 590 34.37 9.72 -17.34
N ALA A 591 34.33 10.87 -16.64
CA ALA A 591 33.14 11.71 -16.55
C ALA A 591 32.64 12.16 -17.94
N ARG A 592 33.56 12.55 -18.83
CA ARG A 592 33.22 13.00 -20.21
C ARG A 592 32.67 11.86 -21.08
N LYS A 593 33.11 10.61 -20.85
CA LYS A 593 32.53 9.44 -21.53
C LYS A 593 31.08 9.17 -21.07
N LEU A 594 30.78 9.45 -19.80
CA LEU A 594 29.44 9.27 -19.26
C LEU A 594 28.48 10.34 -19.79
N GLU A 595 28.89 11.62 -19.76
CA GLU A 595 28.05 12.76 -20.16
C GLU A 595 28.95 13.91 -20.66
N PRO A 596 29.20 13.97 -21.99
CA PRO A 596 30.12 14.97 -22.58
C PRO A 596 29.74 16.43 -22.31
N ASP A 597 28.43 16.70 -22.26
CA ASP A 597 27.86 18.04 -22.14
C ASP A 597 27.42 18.40 -20.72
N ASN A 598 27.91 17.66 -19.70
CA ASN A 598 27.61 17.97 -18.31
C ASN A 598 28.09 19.36 -17.92
N ASP A 599 27.17 20.22 -17.45
CA ASP A 599 27.43 21.63 -17.15
C ASP A 599 28.56 21.82 -16.13
N THR A 600 28.62 21.01 -15.06
CA THR A 600 29.65 21.08 -14.02
C THR A 600 31.01 20.71 -14.58
N LEU A 601 31.06 19.61 -15.35
CA LEU A 601 32.30 19.15 -16.00
C LEU A 601 32.81 20.21 -16.99
N VAL A 602 31.95 20.70 -17.88
CA VAL A 602 32.33 21.71 -18.90
C VAL A 602 32.85 23.00 -18.26
N LYS A 603 32.18 23.51 -17.22
CA LYS A 603 32.62 24.70 -16.47
C LYS A 603 33.95 24.44 -15.75
N THR A 604 34.12 23.27 -15.16
CA THR A 604 35.35 22.89 -14.45
C THR A 604 36.51 22.80 -15.42
N LEU A 605 36.40 22.10 -16.54
CA LEU A 605 37.43 21.97 -17.54
C LEU A 605 37.85 23.35 -18.12
N LYS A 606 36.87 24.21 -18.40
CA LYS A 606 37.12 25.59 -18.86
C LYS A 606 37.90 26.40 -17.81
N ARG A 607 37.53 26.29 -16.52
CA ARG A 607 38.18 27.01 -15.42
C ARG A 607 39.64 26.56 -15.22
N PHE A 608 39.94 25.29 -15.43
CA PHE A 608 41.29 24.73 -15.33
C PHE A 608 42.05 24.72 -16.66
N GLN A 609 41.47 25.22 -17.74
CA GLN A 609 42.06 25.32 -19.09
C GLN A 609 42.49 23.96 -19.64
N VAL A 610 41.75 22.90 -19.32
CA VAL A 610 42.01 21.55 -19.78
C VAL A 610 41.21 21.30 -21.05
N ASN A 611 41.87 21.34 -22.21
CA ASN A 611 41.23 21.18 -23.53
C ASN A 611 41.54 19.85 -24.21
N ASP A 612 42.46 19.05 -23.66
CA ASP A 612 43.09 17.89 -24.24
C ASP A 612 42.74 16.57 -23.55
N LEU A 613 41.47 16.37 -23.23
CA LEU A 613 40.98 15.13 -22.56
C LEU A 613 40.50 14.08 -23.54
#